data_529fc3dec94d95e15345ecf5ad95a8fb
#
_entry.id   529fc3dec94d95e15345ecf5ad95a8fb
#
_cell.length_a   1.000
_cell.length_b   1.000
_cell.length_c   1.000
_cell.angle_alpha   90.00
_cell.angle_beta   90.00
_cell.angle_gamma   90.00
#
_symmetry.space_group_name_H-M   'P 1'
#
loop_
_entity.id
_entity.type
_entity.pdbx_description
1 polymer ?
#
loop_
_entity_poly.entity_id
_entity_poly.type
_entity_poly.pdbx_seq_one_letter_code
_entity_poly.pdbx_strand_id
1 'polypeptide(L)'
;MDNTLKKIALIGQPNVGKSSLFNRIANKRIAIVSDMAGTTRDIRKHEIEILDRVGLLVDTGGIDDTNDAIFSNVKRKAIETAKEADIILFMVDGKNIPDDKDKELFYELQRLGKELALVVNKIDNDKELERLWEFFEFGIGDENLFGISVSHNRGTKLLFEWIYKHLPVNLETVAREEAEALKKQREENFEFDDEEDFSSEGIESLEEETVEIDESKINVAIIGRVNVGKSSILNAIVGAERSVVSPIAGTTIDPVDESFEYKEKQITFVDTAGLRRRGSIEGIEKFALMRTKEMLEKANMALVILDASRELTDLDEKIAGLVDEYGLGTIIVLNKWDENMDTFQKIEEEIRRRFRFLSYAPIIAVSAKTGRSIERLKDKIIEIFDNYTQRIPTSQLNKVIEEAVIRHSLPSPNGAYLRIYYTTQFSTRPPKIALVMNKPNLLHYSYKRYLVNFLRERFNFEGTPIHVIARGKNDKMGDEEYLER
;
A
#
# COMPACT_ATOMS: atom_id res chain seq x y z
N MET A 1 -13.53 -35.10 1.27
CA MET A 1 -14.07 -33.88 1.94
C MET A 1 -14.51 -32.97 0.81
N ASP A 2 -15.80 -32.65 0.75
CA ASP A 2 -16.35 -31.80 -0.33
C ASP A 2 -15.63 -30.46 -0.34
N ASN A 3 -14.86 -30.24 -1.38
CA ASN A 3 -14.15 -29.00 -1.64
C ASN A 3 -15.14 -27.98 -2.24
N THR A 4 -16.17 -27.61 -1.49
CA THR A 4 -17.17 -26.62 -1.92
C THR A 4 -16.56 -25.24 -1.79
N LEU A 5 -16.33 -24.58 -2.95
CA LEU A 5 -15.85 -23.19 -3.03
C LEU A 5 -16.77 -22.29 -2.20
N LYS A 6 -16.19 -21.41 -1.36
CA LYS A 6 -16.95 -20.37 -0.67
C LYS A 6 -17.64 -19.46 -1.68
N LYS A 7 -18.93 -19.22 -1.47
CA LYS A 7 -19.76 -18.38 -2.34
C LYS A 7 -19.78 -16.95 -1.84
N ILE A 8 -19.47 -16.00 -2.73
CA ILE A 8 -19.52 -14.56 -2.47
C ILE A 8 -20.72 -13.99 -3.23
N ALA A 9 -21.71 -13.48 -2.52
CA ALA A 9 -22.89 -12.85 -3.13
C ALA A 9 -22.75 -11.33 -3.21
N LEU A 10 -22.98 -10.77 -4.42
CA LEU A 10 -23.15 -9.34 -4.63
C LEU A 10 -24.64 -8.98 -4.54
N ILE A 11 -25.00 -8.20 -3.53
CA ILE A 11 -26.39 -7.83 -3.23
C ILE A 11 -26.50 -6.31 -3.13
N GLY A 12 -27.62 -5.74 -3.55
CA GLY A 12 -27.90 -4.30 -3.49
C GLY A 12 -28.94 -3.91 -4.52
N GLN A 13 -29.39 -2.67 -4.48
CA GLN A 13 -30.40 -2.13 -5.41
C GLN A 13 -29.89 -2.11 -6.88
N PRO A 14 -30.79 -1.98 -7.87
CA PRO A 14 -30.38 -1.73 -9.25
C PRO A 14 -29.51 -0.47 -9.36
N ASN A 15 -28.58 -0.46 -10.33
CA ASN A 15 -27.72 0.69 -10.65
C ASN A 15 -26.69 1.13 -9.57
N VAL A 16 -26.51 0.39 -8.48
CA VAL A 16 -25.45 0.65 -7.49
C VAL A 16 -24.04 0.24 -7.97
N GLY A 17 -23.96 -0.48 -9.10
CA GLY A 17 -22.69 -0.86 -9.72
C GLY A 17 -22.26 -2.31 -9.48
N LYS A 18 -23.18 -3.22 -9.11
CA LYS A 18 -22.88 -4.64 -8.86
C LYS A 18 -22.17 -5.31 -10.05
N SER A 19 -22.73 -5.20 -11.26
CA SER A 19 -22.14 -5.80 -12.46
C SER A 19 -20.77 -5.20 -12.82
N SER A 20 -20.55 -3.94 -12.51
CA SER A 20 -19.23 -3.30 -12.69
C SER A 20 -18.21 -3.87 -11.72
N LEU A 21 -18.57 -4.05 -10.44
CA LEU A 21 -17.71 -4.69 -9.44
C LEU A 21 -17.49 -6.16 -9.78
N PHE A 22 -18.54 -6.87 -10.18
CA PHE A 22 -18.44 -8.26 -10.65
C PHE A 22 -17.41 -8.41 -11.76
N ASN A 23 -17.55 -7.63 -12.83
CA ASN A 23 -16.62 -7.67 -13.96
C ASN A 23 -15.19 -7.28 -13.54
N ARG A 24 -15.05 -6.39 -12.58
CA ARG A 24 -13.75 -5.97 -12.10
C ARG A 24 -13.07 -7.05 -11.26
N ILE A 25 -13.81 -7.77 -10.42
CA ILE A 25 -13.28 -8.91 -9.67
C ILE A 25 -12.93 -10.04 -10.65
N ALA A 26 -13.83 -10.35 -11.59
CA ALA A 26 -13.66 -11.43 -12.57
C ALA A 26 -12.54 -11.18 -13.58
N ASN A 27 -12.29 -9.90 -13.98
CA ASN A 27 -11.32 -9.54 -15.03
C ASN A 27 -9.90 -9.20 -14.51
N LYS A 28 -9.64 -9.21 -13.21
CA LYS A 28 -8.25 -9.12 -12.74
C LYS A 28 -7.51 -10.38 -13.18
N ARG A 29 -6.32 -10.23 -13.77
CA ARG A 29 -5.40 -11.31 -14.23
C ARG A 29 -4.94 -12.28 -13.12
N ILE A 30 -5.62 -12.27 -11.99
CA ILE A 30 -5.44 -13.13 -10.82
C ILE A 30 -6.45 -14.29 -10.85
N ALA A 31 -7.37 -14.32 -11.84
CA ALA A 31 -8.39 -15.34 -11.97
C ALA A 31 -8.16 -16.21 -13.21
N ILE A 32 -7.96 -17.50 -13.00
CA ILE A 32 -8.06 -18.49 -14.08
C ILE A 32 -9.56 -18.74 -14.31
N VAL A 33 -10.03 -18.39 -15.52
CA VAL A 33 -11.45 -18.39 -15.89
C VAL A 33 -11.87 -19.79 -16.27
N SER A 34 -12.87 -20.37 -15.58
CA SER A 34 -13.72 -21.41 -16.14
C SER A 34 -15.18 -20.91 -16.14
N ASP A 35 -15.72 -20.59 -17.32
CA ASP A 35 -17.12 -20.29 -17.49
C ASP A 35 -17.96 -21.57 -17.31
N MET A 36 -18.56 -21.75 -16.14
CA MET A 36 -19.62 -22.74 -15.98
C MET A 36 -20.94 -22.16 -16.46
N ALA A 37 -21.29 -22.39 -17.71
CA ALA A 37 -22.60 -22.13 -18.26
C ALA A 37 -23.64 -23.04 -17.60
N GLY A 38 -24.29 -22.57 -16.55
CA GLY A 38 -25.42 -23.22 -15.87
C GLY A 38 -26.71 -22.48 -16.18
N THR A 39 -27.60 -23.17 -16.85
CA THR A 39 -28.95 -22.79 -17.28
C THR A 39 -29.85 -22.38 -16.13
N THR A 40 -29.94 -21.10 -15.80
CA THR A 40 -31.13 -20.40 -15.31
C THR A 40 -30.98 -18.91 -15.57
N ARG A 41 -31.97 -18.29 -16.14
CA ARG A 41 -31.96 -16.99 -16.84
C ARG A 41 -31.48 -15.74 -16.05
N ASP A 42 -31.06 -15.83 -14.77
CA ASP A 42 -30.98 -14.64 -13.92
C ASP A 42 -29.80 -14.57 -12.93
N ILE A 43 -28.89 -15.54 -12.84
CA ILE A 43 -27.77 -15.51 -11.86
C ILE A 43 -26.47 -15.82 -12.59
N ARG A 44 -25.54 -14.82 -12.59
CA ARG A 44 -24.18 -15.01 -13.09
C ARG A 44 -23.31 -15.61 -11.99
N LYS A 45 -22.61 -16.70 -12.29
CA LYS A 45 -21.65 -17.33 -11.39
C LYS A 45 -20.28 -17.33 -12.06
N HIS A 46 -19.25 -16.99 -11.32
CA HIS A 46 -17.88 -16.94 -11.83
C HIS A 46 -16.91 -17.42 -10.75
N GLU A 47 -16.07 -18.39 -11.07
CA GLU A 47 -15.00 -18.77 -10.17
C GLU A 47 -13.93 -17.70 -10.18
N ILE A 48 -13.49 -17.28 -9.01
CA ILE A 48 -12.43 -16.30 -8.81
C ILE A 48 -11.29 -16.95 -8.04
N GLU A 49 -10.09 -16.63 -8.46
CA GLU A 49 -8.86 -16.95 -7.75
C GLU A 49 -8.16 -15.65 -7.39
N ILE A 50 -7.89 -15.46 -6.11
CA ILE A 50 -7.18 -14.31 -5.57
C ILE A 50 -5.94 -14.86 -4.87
N LEU A 51 -4.79 -14.81 -5.55
CA LEU A 51 -3.56 -15.43 -5.08
C LEU A 51 -3.76 -16.96 -4.88
N ASP A 52 -3.47 -17.45 -3.68
CA ASP A 52 -3.63 -18.84 -3.25
C ASP A 52 -5.05 -19.19 -2.77
N ARG A 53 -6.06 -18.35 -3.00
CA ARG A 53 -7.42 -18.52 -2.50
C ARG A 53 -8.46 -18.50 -3.60
N VAL A 54 -9.44 -19.39 -3.47
CA VAL A 54 -10.49 -19.54 -4.47
C VAL A 54 -11.88 -19.33 -3.87
N GLY A 55 -12.78 -18.81 -4.71
CA GLY A 55 -14.16 -18.60 -4.35
C GLY A 55 -15.08 -18.57 -5.56
N LEU A 56 -16.38 -18.62 -5.33
CA LEU A 56 -17.41 -18.51 -6.35
C LEU A 56 -18.15 -17.19 -6.20
N LEU A 57 -17.93 -16.27 -7.12
CA LEU A 57 -18.64 -14.99 -7.17
C LEU A 57 -20.02 -15.18 -7.80
N VAL A 58 -21.05 -14.66 -7.14
CA VAL A 58 -22.45 -14.77 -7.56
C VAL A 58 -23.06 -13.38 -7.66
N ASP A 59 -23.49 -12.97 -8.87
CA ASP A 59 -24.19 -11.71 -9.10
C ASP A 59 -25.71 -11.94 -9.13
N THR A 60 -26.44 -11.22 -8.29
CA THR A 60 -27.90 -11.20 -8.30
C THR A 60 -28.50 -10.24 -9.32
N GLY A 61 -27.66 -9.50 -10.07
CA GLY A 61 -28.03 -8.48 -11.02
C GLY A 61 -28.42 -8.99 -12.40
N GLY A 62 -29.67 -9.17 -12.64
CA GLY A 62 -30.26 -9.57 -13.96
C GLY A 62 -31.72 -9.19 -14.13
N ILE A 63 -32.25 -8.32 -13.27
CA ILE A 63 -33.67 -7.95 -13.31
C ILE A 63 -33.79 -6.43 -13.45
N ASP A 64 -33.79 -5.97 -14.70
CA ASP A 64 -34.32 -4.66 -15.09
C ASP A 64 -35.83 -4.78 -15.27
N ASP A 65 -36.60 -4.46 -14.22
CA ASP A 65 -38.03 -4.21 -14.38
C ASP A 65 -38.51 -3.16 -13.38
N THR A 66 -39.22 -2.20 -13.92
CA THR A 66 -39.73 -1.01 -13.27
C THR A 66 -41.16 -1.21 -12.78
N ASN A 67 -41.37 -1.59 -11.52
CA ASN A 67 -42.66 -1.41 -10.80
C ASN A 67 -42.62 -1.85 -9.33
N ASP A 68 -43.38 -1.20 -8.44
CA ASP A 68 -43.38 -1.43 -6.98
C ASP A 68 -43.67 -2.86 -6.46
N ALA A 69 -44.32 -3.69 -7.27
CA ALA A 69 -44.51 -5.14 -6.96
C ALA A 69 -43.19 -5.93 -7.02
N ILE A 70 -42.11 -5.33 -7.51
CA ILE A 70 -40.84 -5.95 -7.85
C ILE A 70 -39.88 -5.88 -6.67
N PHE A 71 -39.97 -4.85 -5.81
CA PHE A 71 -39.08 -4.73 -4.64
C PHE A 71 -39.20 -5.97 -3.73
N SER A 72 -40.41 -6.51 -3.52
CA SER A 72 -40.61 -7.72 -2.73
C SER A 72 -39.98 -8.98 -3.38
N ASN A 73 -39.97 -9.06 -4.70
CA ASN A 73 -39.33 -10.15 -5.44
C ASN A 73 -37.81 -10.03 -5.46
N VAL A 74 -37.28 -8.82 -5.64
CA VAL A 74 -35.81 -8.51 -5.57
C VAL A 74 -35.30 -8.80 -4.17
N LYS A 75 -36.00 -8.35 -3.13
CA LYS A 75 -35.66 -8.61 -1.73
C LYS A 75 -35.66 -10.11 -1.41
N ARG A 76 -36.67 -10.84 -1.85
CA ARG A 76 -36.74 -12.30 -1.65
C ARG A 76 -35.57 -13.01 -2.32
N LYS A 77 -35.29 -12.73 -3.58
CA LYS A 77 -34.13 -13.31 -4.30
C LYS A 77 -32.79 -12.95 -3.65
N ALA A 78 -32.63 -11.71 -3.21
CA ALA A 78 -31.44 -11.28 -2.48
C ALA A 78 -31.22 -12.10 -1.22
N ILE A 79 -32.26 -12.32 -0.42
CA ILE A 79 -32.21 -13.11 0.80
C ILE A 79 -31.98 -14.60 0.49
N GLU A 80 -32.60 -15.15 -0.55
CA GLU A 80 -32.37 -16.55 -0.99
C GLU A 80 -30.90 -16.74 -1.40
N THR A 81 -30.33 -15.83 -2.20
CA THR A 81 -28.92 -15.89 -2.59
C THR A 81 -27.99 -15.71 -1.38
N ALA A 82 -28.33 -14.79 -0.46
CA ALA A 82 -27.56 -14.58 0.76
C ALA A 82 -27.53 -15.82 1.68
N LYS A 83 -28.63 -16.56 1.77
CA LYS A 83 -28.68 -17.83 2.54
C LYS A 83 -27.71 -18.88 2.01
N GLU A 84 -27.53 -18.92 0.68
CA GLU A 84 -26.63 -19.86 0.02
C GLU A 84 -25.16 -19.38 0.01
N ALA A 85 -24.93 -18.10 0.29
CA ALA A 85 -23.59 -17.50 0.31
C ALA A 85 -22.90 -17.70 1.65
N ASP A 86 -21.56 -17.68 1.63
CA ASP A 86 -20.69 -17.67 2.79
C ASP A 86 -20.25 -16.24 3.13
N ILE A 87 -20.10 -15.40 2.08
CA ILE A 87 -19.68 -14.01 2.15
C ILE A 87 -20.71 -13.17 1.40
N ILE A 88 -21.12 -12.06 1.99
CA ILE A 88 -22.10 -11.13 1.40
C ILE A 88 -21.45 -9.77 1.24
N LEU A 89 -21.42 -9.24 0.01
CA LEU A 89 -21.05 -7.88 -0.31
C LEU A 89 -22.33 -7.10 -0.60
N PHE A 90 -22.78 -6.32 0.37
CA PHE A 90 -23.97 -5.49 0.22
C PHE A 90 -23.58 -4.13 -0.33
N MET A 91 -24.02 -3.83 -1.56
CA MET A 91 -23.65 -2.63 -2.29
C MET A 91 -24.72 -1.56 -2.24
N VAL A 92 -24.30 -0.32 -1.94
CA VAL A 92 -25.14 0.88 -1.93
C VAL A 92 -24.51 2.00 -2.76
N ASP A 93 -25.32 2.98 -3.16
CA ASP A 93 -24.86 4.15 -3.92
C ASP A 93 -24.41 5.27 -2.97
N GLY A 94 -23.12 5.60 -2.98
CA GLY A 94 -22.54 6.64 -2.11
C GLY A 94 -22.93 8.09 -2.49
N LYS A 95 -23.57 8.29 -3.65
CA LYS A 95 -24.09 9.62 -4.04
C LYS A 95 -25.42 9.97 -3.37
N ASN A 96 -26.12 8.97 -2.87
CA ASN A 96 -27.42 9.10 -2.24
C ASN A 96 -27.31 8.85 -0.73
N ILE A 97 -28.22 9.46 0.04
CA ILE A 97 -28.38 9.15 1.47
C ILE A 97 -28.94 7.73 1.58
N PRO A 98 -28.48 6.94 2.57
CA PRO A 98 -29.02 5.59 2.80
C PRO A 98 -30.54 5.58 2.91
N ASP A 99 -31.20 4.82 2.08
CA ASP A 99 -32.64 4.68 2.02
C ASP A 99 -33.10 3.65 3.06
N ASP A 100 -34.30 3.83 3.61
CA ASP A 100 -34.88 2.91 4.61
C ASP A 100 -35.03 1.49 4.08
N LYS A 101 -35.22 1.32 2.77
CA LYS A 101 -35.27 0.00 2.10
C LYS A 101 -33.92 -0.70 2.11
N ASP A 102 -32.83 0.04 1.90
CA ASP A 102 -31.49 -0.50 2.00
C ASP A 102 -31.17 -0.93 3.41
N LYS A 103 -31.56 -0.09 4.41
CA LYS A 103 -31.37 -0.43 5.83
C LYS A 103 -32.16 -1.67 6.23
N GLU A 104 -33.42 -1.79 5.81
CA GLU A 104 -34.24 -2.96 6.09
C GLU A 104 -33.64 -4.24 5.51
N LEU A 105 -33.21 -4.22 4.24
CA LEU A 105 -32.56 -5.35 3.61
C LEU A 105 -31.24 -5.70 4.29
N PHE A 106 -30.41 -4.69 4.61
CA PHE A 106 -29.16 -4.90 5.30
C PHE A 106 -29.33 -5.59 6.66
N TYR A 107 -30.29 -5.14 7.47
CA TYR A 107 -30.56 -5.76 8.77
C TYR A 107 -31.05 -7.20 8.64
N GLU A 108 -31.81 -7.54 7.59
CA GLU A 108 -32.19 -8.92 7.33
C GLU A 108 -30.98 -9.78 6.96
N LEU A 109 -30.04 -9.22 6.15
CA LEU A 109 -28.81 -9.93 5.79
C LEU A 109 -27.89 -10.12 7.01
N GLN A 110 -27.79 -9.12 7.88
CA GLN A 110 -27.01 -9.20 9.12
C GLN A 110 -27.51 -10.32 10.06
N ARG A 111 -28.83 -10.54 10.11
CA ARG A 111 -29.43 -11.62 10.92
C ARG A 111 -29.07 -13.03 10.43
N LEU A 112 -28.58 -13.18 9.21
CA LEU A 112 -28.13 -14.47 8.69
C LEU A 112 -26.81 -14.95 9.33
N GLY A 113 -26.10 -14.06 10.06
CA GLY A 113 -24.83 -14.40 10.73
C GLY A 113 -23.71 -14.81 9.80
N LYS A 114 -23.74 -14.34 8.55
CA LYS A 114 -22.69 -14.57 7.54
C LYS A 114 -21.64 -13.46 7.59
N GLU A 115 -20.50 -13.69 6.95
CA GLU A 115 -19.52 -12.63 6.71
C GLU A 115 -20.15 -11.55 5.81
N LEU A 116 -20.32 -10.34 6.32
CA LEU A 116 -21.04 -9.26 5.65
C LEU A 116 -20.21 -8.00 5.57
N ALA A 117 -20.01 -7.49 4.37
CA ALA A 117 -19.39 -6.19 4.11
C ALA A 117 -20.39 -5.22 3.48
N LEU A 118 -20.39 -3.97 3.94
CA LEU A 118 -21.11 -2.86 3.32
C LEU A 118 -20.18 -2.13 2.35
N VAL A 119 -20.52 -2.16 1.07
CA VAL A 119 -19.73 -1.59 -0.02
C VAL A 119 -20.46 -0.36 -0.57
N VAL A 120 -19.98 0.82 -0.22
CA VAL A 120 -20.50 2.11 -0.69
C VAL A 120 -19.76 2.47 -1.98
N ASN A 121 -20.44 2.30 -3.12
CA ASN A 121 -19.85 2.56 -4.43
C ASN A 121 -20.14 3.99 -4.92
N LYS A 122 -19.44 4.42 -5.96
CA LYS A 122 -19.49 5.76 -6.58
C LYS A 122 -18.91 6.87 -5.70
N ILE A 123 -17.99 6.54 -4.84
CA ILE A 123 -17.16 7.48 -4.09
C ILE A 123 -16.03 7.97 -5.00
N ASP A 124 -16.36 8.87 -5.93
CA ASP A 124 -15.46 9.28 -7.01
C ASP A 124 -14.46 10.37 -6.57
N ASN A 125 -14.75 11.04 -5.45
CA ASN A 125 -13.94 12.14 -4.92
C ASN A 125 -13.96 12.19 -3.38
N ASP A 126 -13.12 13.05 -2.81
CA ASP A 126 -12.97 13.18 -1.35
C ASP A 126 -14.23 13.72 -0.64
N LYS A 127 -15.06 14.53 -1.33
CA LYS A 127 -16.31 15.03 -0.75
C LYS A 127 -17.34 13.92 -0.57
N GLU A 128 -17.34 12.96 -1.48
CA GLU A 128 -18.20 11.78 -1.38
C GLU A 128 -17.66 10.81 -0.33
N LEU A 129 -16.33 10.71 -0.20
CA LEU A 129 -15.71 9.92 0.86
C LEU A 129 -16.03 10.49 2.25
N GLU A 130 -16.08 11.83 2.40
CA GLU A 130 -16.50 12.48 3.65
C GLU A 130 -17.93 12.07 4.09
N ARG A 131 -18.77 11.69 3.15
CA ARG A 131 -20.14 11.24 3.44
C ARG A 131 -20.26 9.78 3.86
N LEU A 132 -19.18 9.03 3.85
CA LEU A 132 -19.18 7.61 4.24
C LEU A 132 -19.66 7.41 5.70
N TRP A 133 -19.54 8.46 6.56
CA TRP A 133 -20.05 8.44 7.92
C TRP A 133 -21.57 8.23 7.99
N GLU A 134 -22.34 8.69 6.99
CA GLU A 134 -23.79 8.51 6.90
C GLU A 134 -24.17 7.03 6.87
N PHE A 135 -23.26 6.17 6.38
CA PHE A 135 -23.47 4.73 6.25
C PHE A 135 -23.18 3.93 7.53
N PHE A 136 -22.65 4.56 8.59
CA PHE A 136 -22.57 3.90 9.90
C PHE A 136 -23.95 3.70 10.55
N GLU A 137 -24.99 4.38 10.06
CA GLU A 137 -26.36 4.13 10.48
C GLU A 137 -26.81 2.68 10.24
N PHE A 138 -26.11 1.92 9.36
CA PHE A 138 -26.33 0.49 9.18
C PHE A 138 -25.85 -0.35 10.37
N GLY A 139 -25.16 0.23 11.35
CA GLY A 139 -24.69 -0.50 12.54
C GLY A 139 -23.60 -1.53 12.24
N ILE A 140 -22.83 -1.31 11.15
CA ILE A 140 -21.71 -2.17 10.77
C ILE A 140 -20.39 -1.64 11.38
N GLY A 141 -19.51 -2.56 11.74
CA GLY A 141 -18.16 -2.21 12.18
C GLY A 141 -17.32 -1.67 11.03
N ASP A 142 -16.39 -0.82 11.38
CA ASP A 142 -15.55 -0.15 10.39
C ASP A 142 -14.72 -1.12 9.52
N GLU A 143 -14.32 -2.26 10.05
CA GLU A 143 -13.58 -3.29 9.34
C GLU A 143 -14.36 -3.91 8.18
N ASN A 144 -15.68 -3.69 8.15
CA ASN A 144 -16.60 -4.24 7.17
C ASN A 144 -17.29 -3.16 6.32
N LEU A 145 -16.86 -1.89 6.41
CA LEU A 145 -17.38 -0.76 5.62
C LEU A 145 -16.32 -0.31 4.61
N PHE A 146 -16.68 -0.31 3.32
CA PHE A 146 -15.78 0.01 2.21
C PHE A 146 -16.36 1.08 1.29
N GLY A 147 -15.72 2.26 1.25
CA GLY A 147 -16.02 3.29 0.25
C GLY A 147 -15.18 3.05 -0.99
N ILE A 148 -15.83 2.81 -2.13
CA ILE A 148 -15.14 2.51 -3.38
C ILE A 148 -15.67 3.33 -4.55
N SER A 149 -14.86 3.49 -5.60
CA SER A 149 -15.32 3.84 -6.94
C SER A 149 -14.84 2.78 -7.92
N VAL A 150 -15.75 1.94 -8.39
CA VAL A 150 -15.42 0.92 -9.37
C VAL A 150 -14.97 1.54 -10.68
N SER A 151 -15.57 2.66 -11.12
CA SER A 151 -15.23 3.38 -12.35
C SER A 151 -13.83 3.98 -12.32
N HIS A 152 -13.40 4.53 -11.17
CA HIS A 152 -12.12 5.23 -11.01
C HIS A 152 -11.05 4.39 -10.30
N ASN A 153 -11.30 3.11 -10.05
CA ASN A 153 -10.39 2.19 -9.34
C ASN A 153 -9.96 2.67 -7.94
N ARG A 154 -10.86 3.34 -7.22
CA ARG A 154 -10.56 3.92 -5.92
C ARG A 154 -11.10 3.01 -4.81
N GLY A 155 -10.32 2.81 -3.73
CA GLY A 155 -10.73 2.05 -2.53
C GLY A 155 -10.94 0.53 -2.75
N THR A 156 -10.75 0.03 -3.97
CA THR A 156 -11.03 -1.39 -4.32
C THR A 156 -10.02 -2.35 -3.70
N LYS A 157 -8.78 -1.90 -3.45
CA LYS A 157 -7.71 -2.74 -2.86
C LYS A 157 -8.11 -3.26 -1.48
N LEU A 158 -8.59 -2.39 -0.59
CA LEU A 158 -9.02 -2.77 0.76
C LEU A 158 -10.18 -3.79 0.76
N LEU A 159 -11.12 -3.62 -0.18
CA LEU A 159 -12.21 -4.59 -0.35
C LEU A 159 -11.67 -5.95 -0.80
N PHE A 160 -10.70 -5.99 -1.72
CA PHE A 160 -10.09 -7.25 -2.18
C PHE A 160 -9.27 -7.93 -1.10
N GLU A 161 -8.52 -7.18 -0.29
CA GLU A 161 -7.81 -7.71 0.87
C GLU A 161 -8.78 -8.32 1.90
N TRP A 162 -9.92 -7.67 2.11
CA TRP A 162 -10.96 -8.20 2.98
C TRP A 162 -11.54 -9.50 2.41
N ILE A 163 -11.89 -9.55 1.13
CA ILE A 163 -12.38 -10.77 0.46
C ILE A 163 -11.34 -11.89 0.58
N TYR A 164 -10.07 -11.60 0.28
CA TYR A 164 -8.96 -12.54 0.39
C TYR A 164 -8.89 -13.17 1.79
N LYS A 165 -8.96 -12.38 2.86
CA LYS A 165 -8.91 -12.88 4.25
C LYS A 165 -10.02 -13.87 4.59
N HIS A 166 -11.17 -13.74 3.95
CA HIS A 166 -12.35 -14.59 4.22
C HIS A 166 -12.49 -15.80 3.30
N LEU A 167 -11.68 -15.90 2.24
CA LEU A 167 -11.65 -17.05 1.35
C LEU A 167 -10.76 -18.18 1.92
N PRO A 168 -11.08 -19.45 1.64
CA PRO A 168 -10.23 -20.59 1.99
C PRO A 168 -8.97 -20.62 1.12
N VAL A 169 -7.89 -21.13 1.69
CA VAL A 169 -6.67 -21.44 0.93
C VAL A 169 -6.96 -22.58 -0.04
N ASN A 170 -6.55 -22.45 -1.29
CA ASN A 170 -6.63 -23.51 -2.27
C ASN A 170 -5.44 -24.47 -2.07
N LEU A 171 -5.70 -25.57 -1.37
CA LEU A 171 -4.68 -26.59 -1.12
C LEU A 171 -4.13 -27.25 -2.40
N GLU A 172 -4.90 -27.25 -3.49
CA GLU A 172 -4.45 -27.78 -4.78
C GLU A 172 -3.48 -26.80 -5.45
N THR A 173 -3.73 -25.49 -5.37
CA THR A 173 -2.79 -24.46 -5.87
C THR A 173 -1.51 -24.49 -5.05
N VAL A 174 -1.61 -24.51 -3.72
CA VAL A 174 -0.43 -24.63 -2.84
C VAL A 174 0.34 -25.93 -3.10
N ALA A 175 -0.36 -27.07 -3.20
CA ALA A 175 0.28 -28.34 -3.50
C ALA A 175 0.90 -28.39 -4.91
N ARG A 176 0.31 -27.72 -5.89
CA ARG A 176 0.84 -27.58 -7.24
C ARG A 176 2.08 -26.67 -7.25
N GLU A 177 2.03 -25.54 -6.57
CA GLU A 177 3.19 -24.65 -6.40
C GLU A 177 4.33 -25.34 -5.64
N GLU A 178 4.01 -26.08 -4.56
CA GLU A 178 4.98 -26.91 -3.85
C GLU A 178 5.54 -28.03 -4.74
N ALA A 179 4.70 -28.69 -5.56
CA ALA A 179 5.13 -29.74 -6.47
C ALA A 179 5.95 -29.19 -7.63
N GLU A 180 5.62 -28.01 -8.16
CA GLU A 180 6.41 -27.31 -9.18
C GLU A 180 7.74 -26.82 -8.60
N ALA A 181 7.74 -26.28 -7.37
CA ALA A 181 8.96 -25.93 -6.64
C ALA A 181 9.85 -27.17 -6.38
N LEU A 182 9.23 -28.30 -5.99
CA LEU A 182 9.96 -29.57 -5.80
C LEU A 182 10.49 -30.17 -7.13
N LYS A 183 9.74 -30.02 -8.23
CA LYS A 183 10.20 -30.39 -9.56
C LYS A 183 11.38 -29.52 -10.00
N LYS A 184 11.26 -28.20 -9.86
CA LYS A 184 12.38 -27.28 -10.10
C LYS A 184 13.60 -27.64 -9.25
N GLN A 185 13.41 -27.93 -7.96
CA GLN A 185 14.50 -28.38 -7.09
C GLN A 185 15.13 -29.71 -7.53
N ARG A 186 14.35 -30.63 -8.12
CA ARG A 186 14.88 -31.91 -8.65
C ARG A 186 15.61 -31.71 -9.98
N GLU A 187 15.12 -30.88 -10.86
CA GLU A 187 15.77 -30.51 -12.13
C GLU A 187 17.05 -29.72 -11.87
N GLU A 188 17.06 -28.78 -10.93
CA GLU A 188 18.26 -28.04 -10.53
C GLU A 188 19.32 -28.90 -9.83
N ASN A 189 18.96 -30.01 -9.17
CA ASN A 189 19.92 -30.91 -8.56
C ASN A 189 20.57 -31.91 -9.56
N PHE A 190 20.09 -31.98 -10.82
CA PHE A 190 20.61 -32.91 -11.82
C PHE A 190 21.56 -32.27 -12.85
N GLU A 191 21.68 -30.92 -12.87
CA GLU A 191 22.51 -30.16 -13.82
C GLU A 191 23.78 -29.53 -13.23
N PHE A 192 24.25 -29.98 -12.06
CA PHE A 192 25.43 -29.39 -11.43
C PHE A 192 26.67 -30.31 -11.49
N ASP A 193 27.12 -30.54 -12.70
CA ASP A 193 28.52 -30.91 -12.98
C ASP A 193 28.87 -30.37 -14.38
N ASP A 194 29.16 -29.08 -14.47
CA ASP A 194 30.02 -28.53 -15.51
C ASP A 194 30.35 -27.07 -15.17
N GLU A 195 31.65 -26.79 -15.04
CA GLU A 195 32.22 -25.45 -14.96
C GLU A 195 32.00 -24.75 -16.30
N GLU A 196 30.89 -24.00 -16.46
CA GLU A 196 30.74 -23.10 -17.59
C GLU A 196 31.09 -21.66 -17.24
N ASP A 197 32.01 -21.19 -18.04
CA ASP A 197 32.55 -19.83 -18.12
C ASP A 197 31.45 -18.76 -18.16
N PHE A 198 31.55 -17.76 -17.30
CA PHE A 198 30.59 -16.67 -17.13
C PHE A 198 30.71 -15.73 -18.34
N SER A 199 29.92 -15.93 -19.39
CA SER A 199 29.76 -14.93 -20.44
C SER A 199 28.76 -13.87 -20.03
N SER A 200 29.08 -12.60 -20.28
CA SER A 200 28.36 -11.39 -19.91
C SER A 200 26.98 -11.21 -20.56
N GLU A 201 26.50 -12.16 -21.32
CA GLU A 201 25.26 -12.05 -22.11
C GLU A 201 23.95 -12.20 -21.30
N GLY A 202 24.01 -12.67 -20.04
CA GLY A 202 22.85 -12.79 -19.16
C GLY A 202 22.49 -11.50 -18.38
N ILE A 203 23.30 -10.44 -18.51
CA ILE A 203 23.13 -9.20 -17.73
C ILE A 203 22.19 -8.22 -18.42
N GLU A 204 22.04 -8.29 -19.75
CA GLU A 204 21.21 -7.34 -20.52
C GLU A 204 19.69 -7.51 -20.33
N SER A 205 19.21 -8.63 -19.80
CA SER A 205 17.77 -8.85 -19.57
C SER A 205 17.25 -8.27 -18.24
N LEU A 206 18.12 -7.68 -17.41
CA LEU A 206 17.76 -7.05 -16.12
C LEU A 206 17.77 -5.51 -16.20
N GLU A 207 17.97 -4.94 -17.39
CA GLU A 207 17.77 -3.50 -17.57
C GLU A 207 16.26 -3.21 -17.61
N GLU A 208 15.76 -2.55 -16.57
CA GLU A 208 14.42 -1.98 -16.56
C GLU A 208 14.16 -1.12 -17.80
N GLU A 209 12.93 -1.17 -18.31
CA GLU A 209 12.35 -0.03 -19.03
C GLU A 209 12.61 1.22 -18.17
N THR A 210 13.58 2.02 -18.55
CA THR A 210 13.83 3.33 -17.96
C THR A 210 12.63 4.21 -18.30
N VAL A 211 11.62 4.16 -17.46
CA VAL A 211 10.65 5.25 -17.36
C VAL A 211 11.50 6.47 -17.02
N GLU A 212 11.57 7.45 -17.92
CA GLU A 212 12.22 8.74 -17.65
C GLU A 212 11.53 9.35 -16.43
N ILE A 213 12.17 9.17 -15.29
CA ILE A 213 11.66 9.66 -14.01
C ILE A 213 12.09 11.13 -13.95
N ASP A 214 11.11 12.02 -13.93
CA ASP A 214 11.36 13.44 -13.72
C ASP A 214 11.92 13.65 -12.30
N GLU A 215 13.25 13.64 -12.19
CA GLU A 215 13.97 13.84 -10.92
C GLU A 215 13.83 15.27 -10.38
N SER A 216 13.23 16.18 -11.13
CA SER A 216 13.01 17.56 -10.71
C SER A 216 11.80 17.70 -9.78
N LYS A 217 10.89 16.69 -9.71
CA LYS A 217 9.63 16.76 -8.96
C LYS A 217 9.64 15.91 -7.71
N ILE A 218 9.39 16.55 -6.56
CA ILE A 218 9.32 15.92 -5.25
C ILE A 218 7.90 16.03 -4.69
N ASN A 219 7.19 14.92 -4.58
CA ASN A 219 5.86 14.87 -3.96
C ASN A 219 6.01 14.52 -2.48
N VAL A 220 5.58 15.41 -1.60
CA VAL A 220 5.75 15.32 -0.14
C VAL A 220 4.40 15.19 0.55
N ALA A 221 4.20 14.13 1.32
CA ALA A 221 3.08 13.99 2.23
C ALA A 221 3.41 14.55 3.61
N ILE A 222 2.51 15.33 4.22
CA ILE A 222 2.63 15.80 5.60
C ILE A 222 1.64 15.02 6.46
N ILE A 223 2.13 14.16 7.32
CA ILE A 223 1.32 13.28 8.16
C ILE A 223 1.59 13.49 9.65
N GLY A 224 0.70 13.02 10.48
CA GLY A 224 0.76 13.15 11.95
C GLY A 224 -0.61 13.36 12.56
N ARG A 225 -0.72 13.28 13.88
CA ARG A 225 -1.98 13.47 14.63
C ARG A 225 -2.61 14.85 14.40
N VAL A 226 -3.85 14.99 14.83
CA VAL A 226 -4.54 16.29 14.89
C VAL A 226 -3.79 17.22 15.86
N ASN A 227 -3.68 18.51 15.49
CA ASN A 227 -3.08 19.58 16.29
C ASN A 227 -1.55 19.49 16.55
N VAL A 228 -0.81 18.59 15.89
CA VAL A 228 0.68 18.59 15.93
C VAL A 228 1.30 19.74 15.13
N GLY A 229 0.49 20.47 14.34
CA GLY A 229 0.92 21.65 13.59
C GLY A 229 1.27 21.38 12.12
N LYS A 230 0.67 20.39 11.48
CA LYS A 230 0.87 20.08 10.04
C LYS A 230 0.63 21.30 9.14
N SER A 231 -0.52 21.96 9.28
CA SER A 231 -0.85 23.17 8.51
C SER A 231 0.08 24.34 8.82
N SER A 232 0.60 24.42 10.05
CA SER A 232 1.57 25.46 10.43
C SER A 232 2.92 25.21 9.78
N ILE A 233 3.38 23.96 9.71
CA ILE A 233 4.60 23.56 9.00
C ILE A 233 4.47 23.87 7.51
N LEU A 234 3.37 23.43 6.87
CA LEU A 234 3.08 23.74 5.47
C LEU A 234 3.16 25.25 5.21
N ASN A 235 2.45 26.06 6.01
CA ASN A 235 2.43 27.51 5.86
C ASN A 235 3.82 28.13 6.11
N ALA A 236 4.62 27.59 7.03
CA ALA A 236 5.96 28.10 7.29
C ALA A 236 6.93 27.79 6.12
N ILE A 237 6.81 26.62 5.49
CA ILE A 237 7.61 26.24 4.32
C ILE A 237 7.19 27.08 3.10
N VAL A 238 5.90 27.10 2.75
CA VAL A 238 5.38 27.78 1.56
C VAL A 238 5.35 29.30 1.73
N GLY A 239 5.11 29.78 2.95
CA GLY A 239 5.03 31.22 3.25
C GLY A 239 6.33 31.97 3.04
N ALA A 240 7.46 31.32 3.22
CA ALA A 240 8.79 31.86 2.93
C ALA A 240 9.02 32.09 1.42
N GLU A 241 8.36 31.29 0.57
CA GLU A 241 8.57 31.27 -0.89
C GLU A 241 7.48 32.06 -1.67
N ARG A 242 6.36 32.43 -1.07
CA ARG A 242 5.29 33.20 -1.76
C ARG A 242 5.73 34.52 -2.37
N SER A 243 6.93 34.98 -2.07
CA SER A 243 7.52 36.17 -2.70
C SER A 243 8.07 35.93 -4.11
N VAL A 244 8.12 34.67 -4.60
CA VAL A 244 8.85 34.28 -5.83
C VAL A 244 7.97 33.58 -6.87
N VAL A 245 6.74 33.15 -6.56
CA VAL A 245 6.00 32.26 -7.47
C VAL A 245 5.08 33.05 -8.42
N SER A 246 5.46 33.03 -9.71
CA SER A 246 4.56 33.27 -10.86
C SER A 246 3.78 31.99 -11.17
N PRO A 247 2.46 32.02 -11.46
CA PRO A 247 1.73 30.82 -11.84
C PRO A 247 2.22 30.33 -13.22
N ILE A 248 2.95 29.22 -13.24
CA ILE A 248 3.33 28.56 -14.48
C ILE A 248 2.07 27.90 -15.07
N ALA A 249 1.55 28.49 -16.15
CA ALA A 249 0.47 27.92 -16.92
C ALA A 249 0.98 26.69 -17.69
N GLY A 250 0.46 25.50 -17.40
CA GLY A 250 0.68 24.32 -18.26
C GLY A 250 0.90 22.97 -17.59
N THR A 251 0.87 22.86 -16.27
CA THR A 251 0.92 21.55 -15.60
C THR A 251 -0.46 21.21 -15.03
N THR A 252 -0.92 19.99 -15.29
CA THR A 252 -2.14 19.40 -14.69
C THR A 252 -1.85 19.14 -13.21
N ILE A 253 -1.82 20.23 -12.40
CA ILE A 253 -1.73 20.12 -10.95
C ILE A 253 -3.17 20.05 -10.43
N ASP A 254 -3.47 19.04 -9.62
CA ASP A 254 -4.73 18.98 -8.90
C ASP A 254 -4.91 20.30 -8.13
N PRO A 255 -6.06 20.98 -8.21
CA PRO A 255 -6.28 22.30 -7.56
C PRO A 255 -6.18 22.27 -6.03
N VAL A 256 -5.78 21.14 -5.47
CA VAL A 256 -5.70 20.80 -4.06
C VAL A 256 -4.24 20.80 -3.55
N ASP A 257 -3.24 20.75 -4.45
CA ASP A 257 -1.83 20.63 -4.12
C ASP A 257 -1.13 22.00 -4.11
N GLU A 258 -0.16 22.17 -3.22
CA GLU A 258 0.69 23.38 -3.16
C GLU A 258 2.10 23.05 -3.63
N SER A 259 2.56 23.75 -4.66
CA SER A 259 3.89 23.59 -5.24
C SER A 259 4.72 24.85 -5.15
N PHE A 260 6.02 24.70 -4.98
CA PHE A 260 7.00 25.79 -5.06
C PHE A 260 8.34 25.25 -5.56
N GLU A 261 9.15 26.14 -6.11
CA GLU A 261 10.53 25.83 -6.55
C GLU A 261 11.53 26.12 -5.42
N TYR A 262 12.44 25.16 -5.18
CA TYR A 262 13.53 25.33 -4.24
C TYR A 262 14.78 24.59 -4.75
N LYS A 263 15.88 25.31 -4.97
CA LYS A 263 17.17 24.76 -5.47
C LYS A 263 16.97 23.87 -6.71
N GLU A 264 16.32 24.41 -7.74
CA GLU A 264 16.07 23.73 -9.04
C GLU A 264 15.16 22.49 -8.97
N LYS A 265 14.56 22.20 -7.82
CA LYS A 265 13.57 21.14 -7.62
C LYS A 265 12.19 21.74 -7.38
N GLN A 266 11.16 21.13 -7.96
CA GLN A 266 9.76 21.45 -7.69
C GLN A 266 9.26 20.58 -6.53
N ILE A 267 8.99 21.19 -5.38
CA ILE A 267 8.42 20.51 -4.22
C ILE A 267 6.90 20.71 -4.22
N THR A 268 6.15 19.62 -4.23
CA THR A 268 4.69 19.61 -4.23
C THR A 268 4.19 18.90 -2.98
N PHE A 269 3.40 19.60 -2.16
CA PHE A 269 2.71 18.99 -1.03
C PHE A 269 1.38 18.43 -1.46
N VAL A 270 1.19 17.11 -1.32
CA VAL A 270 -0.01 16.40 -1.75
C VAL A 270 -1.15 16.56 -0.75
N ASP A 271 -2.39 16.71 -1.25
CA ASP A 271 -3.65 16.84 -0.48
C ASP A 271 -3.65 17.95 0.58
N THR A 272 -3.20 19.14 0.22
CA THR A 272 -3.13 20.28 1.16
C THR A 272 -4.49 20.83 1.56
N ALA A 273 -5.57 20.58 0.78
CA ALA A 273 -6.94 21.00 1.13
C ALA A 273 -7.43 20.38 2.43
N GLY A 274 -7.06 19.13 2.69
CA GLY A 274 -7.36 18.46 3.95
C GLY A 274 -6.65 19.05 5.15
N LEU A 275 -5.45 19.57 4.94
CA LEU A 275 -4.66 20.22 5.99
C LEU A 275 -5.22 21.61 6.35
N ARG A 276 -5.89 22.30 5.42
CA ARG A 276 -6.43 23.67 5.61
C ARG A 276 -7.83 23.72 6.19
N ARG A 277 -8.65 22.69 6.00
CA ARG A 277 -9.98 22.63 6.57
C ARG A 277 -9.89 22.43 8.08
N ARG A 278 -9.97 23.52 8.84
CA ARG A 278 -10.18 23.52 10.29
C ARG A 278 -11.62 23.08 10.58
N GLY A 279 -11.86 21.78 10.62
CA GLY A 279 -13.12 21.21 11.05
C GLY A 279 -12.80 20.11 12.05
N SER A 280 -13.24 20.26 13.28
CA SER A 280 -13.24 19.25 14.32
C SER A 280 -14.09 18.08 13.84
N ILE A 281 -13.45 17.07 13.28
CA ILE A 281 -14.07 15.75 13.15
C ILE A 281 -13.47 14.93 14.30
N GLU A 282 -14.01 15.18 15.50
CA GLU A 282 -13.88 14.27 16.64
C GLU A 282 -14.64 13.00 16.27
N GLY A 283 -13.96 11.88 16.17
CA GLY A 283 -14.59 10.58 16.21
C GLY A 283 -14.17 9.52 15.18
N ILE A 284 -13.28 9.80 14.20
CA ILE A 284 -12.97 8.78 13.20
C ILE A 284 -11.46 8.74 12.93
N GLU A 285 -10.70 8.11 13.86
CA GLU A 285 -9.28 7.81 13.69
C GLU A 285 -9.01 7.06 12.38
N LYS A 286 -9.93 6.21 11.95
CA LYS A 286 -9.80 5.39 10.74
C LYS A 286 -9.92 6.19 9.45
N PHE A 287 -10.78 7.23 9.39
CA PHE A 287 -10.82 8.12 8.22
C PHE A 287 -9.55 8.94 8.09
N ALA A 288 -8.98 9.36 9.22
CA ALA A 288 -7.68 10.00 9.21
C ALA A 288 -6.59 9.07 8.67
N LEU A 289 -6.60 7.79 9.05
CA LEU A 289 -5.67 6.77 8.56
C LEU A 289 -5.89 6.44 7.07
N MET A 290 -7.16 6.32 6.63
CA MET A 290 -7.48 6.03 5.23
C MET A 290 -7.06 7.17 4.30
N ARG A 291 -7.31 8.42 4.70
CA ARG A 291 -6.84 9.60 3.98
C ARG A 291 -5.31 9.71 3.98
N THR A 292 -4.68 9.36 5.10
CA THR A 292 -3.22 9.28 5.16
C THR A 292 -2.68 8.28 4.14
N LYS A 293 -3.30 7.12 3.98
CA LYS A 293 -2.91 6.13 2.96
C LYS A 293 -3.00 6.68 1.54
N GLU A 294 -4.09 7.35 1.18
CA GLU A 294 -4.25 7.97 -0.16
C GLU A 294 -3.21 9.06 -0.45
N MET A 295 -2.81 9.83 0.58
CA MET A 295 -1.72 10.80 0.47
C MET A 295 -0.37 10.12 0.24
N LEU A 296 -0.10 9.04 0.98
CA LEU A 296 1.16 8.29 0.88
C LEU A 296 1.30 7.60 -0.48
N GLU A 297 0.21 7.11 -1.08
CA GLU A 297 0.22 6.52 -2.43
C GLU A 297 0.68 7.49 -3.53
N LYS A 298 0.44 8.79 -3.36
CA LYS A 298 0.81 9.84 -4.33
C LYS A 298 2.16 10.48 -4.04
N ALA A 299 2.75 10.19 -2.88
CA ALA A 299 3.97 10.83 -2.42
C ALA A 299 5.23 10.01 -2.74
N ASN A 300 6.37 10.70 -2.86
CA ASN A 300 7.70 10.09 -2.86
C ASN A 300 8.35 10.17 -1.49
N MET A 301 7.94 11.17 -0.70
CA MET A 301 8.48 11.45 0.62
C MET A 301 7.40 11.72 1.64
N ALA A 302 7.68 11.46 2.90
CA ALA A 302 6.81 11.74 4.02
C ALA A 302 7.50 12.56 5.10
N LEU A 303 6.82 13.62 5.56
CA LEU A 303 7.16 14.35 6.78
C LEU A 303 6.26 13.83 7.91
N VAL A 304 6.82 13.09 8.85
CA VAL A 304 6.11 12.60 10.03
C VAL A 304 6.19 13.67 11.12
N ILE A 305 5.10 14.43 11.31
CA ILE A 305 5.08 15.55 12.24
C ILE A 305 4.66 15.07 13.63
N LEU A 306 5.53 15.31 14.61
CA LEU A 306 5.31 15.02 16.02
C LEU A 306 5.28 16.33 16.82
N ASP A 307 4.53 16.36 17.90
CA ASP A 307 4.46 17.50 18.82
C ASP A 307 5.51 17.32 19.92
N ALA A 308 6.56 18.12 19.89
CA ALA A 308 7.68 18.04 20.85
C ALA A 308 7.29 18.43 22.29
N SER A 309 6.13 19.12 22.46
CA SER A 309 5.62 19.54 23.77
C SER A 309 4.79 18.47 24.48
N ARG A 310 4.58 17.30 23.83
CA ARG A 310 3.70 16.23 24.32
C ARG A 310 4.36 14.86 24.18
N GLU A 311 3.94 13.95 25.01
CA GLU A 311 4.35 12.54 24.92
C GLU A 311 3.87 11.89 23.62
N LEU A 312 4.67 10.95 23.11
CA LEU A 312 4.32 10.11 21.96
C LEU A 312 3.20 9.14 22.34
N THR A 313 2.28 8.94 21.41
CA THR A 313 1.13 8.04 21.58
C THR A 313 1.20 6.87 20.59
N ASP A 314 0.40 5.84 20.83
CA ASP A 314 0.27 4.68 19.92
C ASP A 314 -0.28 5.09 18.54
N LEU A 315 -1.04 6.20 18.47
CA LEU A 315 -1.50 6.74 17.19
C LEU A 315 -0.36 7.34 16.38
N ASP A 316 0.64 7.98 17.01
CA ASP A 316 1.85 8.46 16.32
C ASP A 316 2.62 7.30 15.73
N GLU A 317 2.73 6.19 16.46
CA GLU A 317 3.40 4.97 16.01
C GLU A 317 2.66 4.32 14.82
N LYS A 318 1.32 4.21 14.90
CA LYS A 318 0.50 3.69 13.80
C LYS A 318 0.63 4.54 12.53
N ILE A 319 0.58 5.88 12.65
CA ILE A 319 0.73 6.79 11.51
C ILE A 319 2.13 6.67 10.91
N ALA A 320 3.16 6.61 11.75
CA ALA A 320 4.54 6.43 11.30
C ALA A 320 4.75 5.08 10.60
N GLY A 321 4.08 4.01 11.09
CA GLY A 321 4.13 2.67 10.49
C GLY A 321 3.61 2.63 9.05
N LEU A 322 2.62 3.46 8.72
CA LEU A 322 2.14 3.55 7.33
C LEU A 322 3.23 4.01 6.36
N VAL A 323 4.14 4.90 6.78
CA VAL A 323 5.21 5.38 5.91
C VAL A 323 6.18 4.27 5.53
N ASP A 324 6.46 3.38 6.46
CA ASP A 324 7.31 2.21 6.23
C ASP A 324 6.63 1.22 5.25
N GLU A 325 5.31 1.00 5.40
CA GLU A 325 4.53 0.17 4.45
C GLU A 325 4.62 0.67 3.00
N TYR A 326 4.64 1.99 2.81
CA TYR A 326 4.72 2.61 1.47
C TYR A 326 6.15 2.80 0.97
N GLY A 327 7.14 2.51 1.78
CA GLY A 327 8.55 2.60 1.40
C GLY A 327 9.01 4.01 1.00
N LEU A 328 8.51 5.07 1.64
CA LEU A 328 8.78 6.45 1.27
C LEU A 328 10.06 6.99 1.89
N GLY A 329 10.72 7.93 1.20
CA GLY A 329 11.74 8.78 1.80
C GLY A 329 11.17 9.53 3.00
N THR A 330 11.80 9.51 4.18
CA THR A 330 11.16 9.91 5.43
C THR A 330 11.98 10.86 6.26
N ILE A 331 11.33 11.91 6.79
CA ILE A 331 11.87 12.81 7.82
C ILE A 331 10.91 12.82 9.01
N ILE A 332 11.40 12.62 10.21
CA ILE A 332 10.66 12.83 11.45
C ILE A 332 10.87 14.28 11.89
N VAL A 333 9.79 15.04 12.01
CA VAL A 333 9.81 16.47 12.30
C VAL A 333 9.22 16.72 13.69
N LEU A 334 10.04 17.15 14.62
CA LEU A 334 9.63 17.57 15.98
C LEU A 334 9.21 19.03 15.94
N ASN A 335 7.91 19.26 15.77
CA ASN A 335 7.35 20.63 15.75
C ASN A 335 7.05 21.14 17.18
N LYS A 336 6.80 22.42 17.29
CA LYS A 336 6.60 23.19 18.56
C LYS A 336 7.82 23.12 19.50
N TRP A 337 9.00 23.10 18.91
CA TRP A 337 10.24 23.06 19.68
C TRP A 337 10.43 24.27 20.62
N ASP A 338 9.76 25.39 20.33
CA ASP A 338 9.69 26.57 21.18
C ASP A 338 8.88 26.39 22.48
N GLU A 339 8.03 25.39 22.53
CA GLU A 339 7.19 25.05 23.68
C GLU A 339 7.73 23.81 24.44
N ASN A 340 8.80 23.18 23.94
CA ASN A 340 9.37 21.97 24.50
C ASN A 340 10.22 22.25 25.74
N MET A 341 10.11 21.37 26.75
CA MET A 341 10.90 21.43 27.99
C MET A 341 11.95 20.32 28.12
N ASP A 342 11.90 19.32 27.25
CA ASP A 342 12.85 18.20 27.27
C ASP A 342 14.07 18.46 26.39
N THR A 343 15.14 17.69 26.60
CA THR A 343 16.31 17.72 25.74
C THR A 343 16.04 16.97 24.43
N PHE A 344 16.67 17.39 23.33
CA PHE A 344 16.56 16.68 22.05
C PHE A 344 16.93 15.22 22.17
N GLN A 345 17.99 14.90 22.89
CA GLN A 345 18.48 13.54 23.06
C GLN A 345 17.45 12.61 23.73
N LYS A 346 16.74 13.09 24.76
CA LYS A 346 15.70 12.31 25.45
C LYS A 346 14.54 11.95 24.52
N ILE A 347 14.08 12.93 23.74
CA ILE A 347 12.97 12.71 22.78
C ILE A 347 13.44 11.79 21.64
N GLU A 348 14.66 11.99 21.13
CA GLU A 348 15.27 11.14 20.12
C GLU A 348 15.36 9.68 20.58
N GLU A 349 15.85 9.42 21.78
CA GLU A 349 15.92 8.06 22.35
C GLU A 349 14.54 7.40 22.43
N GLU A 350 13.52 8.16 22.82
CA GLU A 350 12.14 7.65 22.86
C GLU A 350 11.60 7.33 21.46
N ILE A 351 11.81 8.20 20.50
CA ILE A 351 11.42 7.98 19.09
C ILE A 351 12.13 6.73 18.55
N ARG A 352 13.46 6.62 18.73
CA ARG A 352 14.22 5.46 18.25
C ARG A 352 13.79 4.15 18.91
N ARG A 353 13.31 4.20 20.14
CA ARG A 353 12.77 3.04 20.86
C ARG A 353 11.42 2.60 20.27
N ARG A 354 10.52 3.55 20.00
CA ARG A 354 9.16 3.27 19.48
C ARG A 354 9.15 3.02 17.98
N PHE A 355 9.84 3.85 17.20
CA PHE A 355 9.81 3.81 15.73
C PHE A 355 11.03 3.07 15.18
N ARG A 356 11.26 1.84 15.64
CA ARG A 356 12.40 1.01 15.20
C ARG A 356 12.41 0.76 13.70
N PHE A 357 11.25 0.70 13.08
CA PHE A 357 11.04 0.53 11.65
C PHE A 357 11.50 1.78 10.86
N LEU A 358 11.47 2.99 11.45
CA LEU A 358 11.99 4.22 10.86
C LEU A 358 13.39 4.60 11.41
N SER A 359 14.21 3.62 11.77
CA SER A 359 15.57 3.88 12.29
C SER A 359 16.46 4.63 11.32
N TYR A 360 16.16 4.57 10.02
CA TYR A 360 16.87 5.26 8.95
C TYR A 360 16.46 6.73 8.79
N ALA A 361 15.30 7.15 9.32
CA ALA A 361 14.78 8.49 9.16
C ALA A 361 15.53 9.49 10.09
N PRO A 362 16.02 10.64 9.58
CA PRO A 362 16.55 11.69 10.41
C PRO A 362 15.45 12.38 11.22
N ILE A 363 15.82 12.93 12.36
CA ILE A 363 14.94 13.68 13.24
C ILE A 363 15.36 15.16 13.22
N ILE A 364 14.42 16.05 12.92
CA ILE A 364 14.67 17.49 12.87
C ILE A 364 13.72 18.22 13.82
N ALA A 365 14.28 18.99 14.76
CA ALA A 365 13.50 19.85 15.62
C ALA A 365 13.23 21.20 14.92
N VAL A 366 11.97 21.59 14.85
CA VAL A 366 11.50 22.82 14.19
C VAL A 366 10.50 23.58 15.07
N SER A 367 10.34 24.86 14.81
CA SER A 367 9.18 25.63 15.28
C SER A 367 8.55 26.33 14.10
N ALA A 368 7.38 25.86 13.68
CA ALA A 368 6.60 26.54 12.63
C ALA A 368 6.17 27.95 13.04
N LYS A 369 6.05 28.22 14.34
CA LYS A 369 5.64 29.53 14.90
C LYS A 369 6.75 30.57 14.77
N THR A 370 7.99 30.19 15.04
CA THR A 370 9.15 31.10 15.02
C THR A 370 9.95 31.04 13.72
N GLY A 371 9.67 30.08 12.83
CA GLY A 371 10.45 29.81 11.61
C GLY A 371 11.77 29.05 11.86
N ARG A 372 12.04 28.64 13.10
CA ARG A 372 13.30 27.96 13.45
C ARG A 372 13.46 26.66 12.69
N SER A 373 14.61 26.47 12.05
CA SER A 373 15.00 25.27 11.30
C SER A 373 14.14 24.92 10.08
N ILE A 374 13.27 25.82 9.59
CA ILE A 374 12.46 25.57 8.39
C ILE A 374 13.34 25.47 7.14
N GLU A 375 14.34 26.34 6.97
CA GLU A 375 15.29 26.24 5.86
C GLU A 375 16.07 24.91 5.90
N ARG A 376 16.53 24.50 7.07
CA ARG A 376 17.18 23.21 7.25
C ARG A 376 16.27 22.03 6.89
N LEU A 377 14.97 22.14 7.16
CA LEU A 377 14.00 21.12 6.77
C LEU A 377 13.86 21.04 5.25
N LYS A 378 13.80 22.19 4.54
CA LYS A 378 13.78 22.23 3.07
C LYS A 378 15.02 21.59 2.46
N ASP A 379 16.20 21.94 2.97
CA ASP A 379 17.47 21.35 2.53
C ASP A 379 17.48 19.82 2.72
N LYS A 380 16.99 19.36 3.87
CA LYS A 380 16.94 17.92 4.17
C LYS A 380 15.91 17.16 3.29
N ILE A 381 14.83 17.80 2.85
CA ILE A 381 13.89 17.21 1.88
C ILE A 381 14.62 16.88 0.57
N ILE A 382 15.40 17.81 0.04
CA ILE A 382 16.18 17.61 -1.20
C ILE A 382 17.22 16.50 -0.99
N GLU A 383 18.02 16.59 0.07
CA GLU A 383 19.07 15.61 0.37
C GLU A 383 18.51 14.18 0.45
N ILE A 384 17.37 13.98 1.13
CA ILE A 384 16.76 12.66 1.25
C ILE A 384 16.18 12.21 -0.08
N PHE A 385 15.60 13.12 -0.84
CA PHE A 385 15.10 12.78 -2.16
C PHE A 385 16.22 12.32 -3.10
N ASP A 386 17.37 12.99 -3.06
CA ASP A 386 18.54 12.58 -3.83
C ASP A 386 19.06 11.20 -3.37
N ASN A 387 19.08 10.94 -2.05
CA ASN A 387 19.38 9.59 -1.52
C ASN A 387 18.36 8.53 -1.96
N TYR A 388 17.08 8.91 -2.05
CA TYR A 388 15.97 8.03 -2.41
C TYR A 388 15.96 7.66 -3.89
N THR A 389 16.48 8.55 -4.73
CA THR A 389 16.55 8.37 -6.19
C THR A 389 17.92 7.90 -6.67
N GLN A 390 18.92 7.84 -5.79
CA GLN A 390 20.27 7.47 -6.17
C GLN A 390 20.34 6.05 -6.76
N ARG A 391 21.15 5.89 -7.80
CA ARG A 391 21.47 4.59 -8.40
C ARG A 391 22.93 4.24 -8.14
N ILE A 392 23.15 3.10 -7.51
CA ILE A 392 24.50 2.60 -7.24
C ILE A 392 24.94 1.78 -8.43
N PRO A 393 26.14 2.06 -9.01
CA PRO A 393 26.69 1.22 -10.07
C PRO A 393 26.84 -0.23 -9.62
N THR A 394 26.43 -1.18 -10.46
CA THR A 394 26.47 -2.62 -10.17
C THR A 394 27.84 -3.10 -9.71
N SER A 395 28.92 -2.59 -10.30
CA SER A 395 30.30 -2.92 -9.92
C SER A 395 30.63 -2.53 -8.49
N GLN A 396 30.20 -1.34 -8.04
CA GLN A 396 30.41 -0.87 -6.67
C GLN A 396 29.56 -1.67 -5.68
N LEU A 397 28.30 -1.95 -6.06
CA LEU A 397 27.38 -2.72 -5.23
C LEU A 397 27.91 -4.14 -4.98
N ASN A 398 28.36 -4.84 -6.03
CA ASN A 398 28.95 -6.16 -5.91
C ASN A 398 30.18 -6.19 -5.00
N LYS A 399 31.09 -5.20 -5.15
CA LYS A 399 32.26 -5.08 -4.29
C LYS A 399 31.88 -4.91 -2.80
N VAL A 400 30.88 -4.08 -2.51
CA VAL A 400 30.41 -3.86 -1.13
C VAL A 400 29.75 -5.10 -0.55
N ILE A 401 28.96 -5.83 -1.35
CA ILE A 401 28.36 -7.11 -0.89
C ILE A 401 29.43 -8.19 -0.69
N GLU A 402 30.43 -8.27 -1.54
CA GLU A 402 31.57 -9.16 -1.34
C GLU A 402 32.32 -8.86 -0.03
N GLU A 403 32.61 -7.59 0.25
CA GLU A 403 33.20 -7.16 1.52
C GLU A 403 32.32 -7.56 2.72
N ALA A 404 30.98 -7.42 2.60
CA ALA A 404 30.04 -7.83 3.64
C ALA A 404 30.09 -9.34 3.90
N VAL A 405 30.13 -10.15 2.82
CA VAL A 405 30.22 -11.62 2.91
C VAL A 405 31.56 -12.06 3.51
N ILE A 406 32.68 -11.37 3.18
CA ILE A 406 33.98 -11.64 3.78
C ILE A 406 33.97 -11.32 5.28
N ARG A 407 33.32 -10.21 5.68
CA ARG A 407 33.24 -9.80 7.09
C ARG A 407 32.35 -10.72 7.92
N HIS A 408 31.24 -11.16 7.35
CA HIS A 408 30.33 -12.15 7.93
C HIS A 408 29.91 -13.14 6.86
N SER A 409 30.46 -14.35 6.93
CA SER A 409 30.16 -15.42 5.98
C SER A 409 28.65 -15.71 5.93
N LEU A 410 28.18 -16.10 4.74
CA LEU A 410 26.79 -16.52 4.54
C LEU A 410 26.44 -17.67 5.51
N PRO A 411 25.25 -17.67 6.11
CA PRO A 411 24.80 -18.75 6.96
C PRO A 411 24.75 -20.06 6.17
N SER A 412 24.94 -21.18 6.86
CA SER A 412 24.86 -22.52 6.26
C SER A 412 23.70 -23.32 6.90
N PRO A 413 22.44 -22.95 6.66
CA PRO A 413 21.30 -23.61 7.26
C PRO A 413 21.25 -25.08 6.81
N ASN A 414 21.13 -25.99 7.77
CA ASN A 414 21.10 -27.45 7.52
C ASN A 414 22.27 -27.98 6.70
N GLY A 415 23.46 -27.35 6.79
CA GLY A 415 24.63 -27.73 5.99
C GLY A 415 24.58 -27.30 4.52
N ALA A 416 23.57 -26.53 4.11
CA ALA A 416 23.46 -26.02 2.76
C ALA A 416 24.45 -24.88 2.50
N TYR A 417 25.23 -25.00 1.43
CA TYR A 417 26.13 -23.93 1.00
C TYR A 417 25.35 -22.84 0.26
N LEU A 418 25.41 -21.59 0.77
CA LEU A 418 24.82 -20.43 0.11
C LEU A 418 25.93 -19.66 -0.65
N ARG A 419 25.58 -19.18 -1.85
CA ARG A 419 26.47 -18.36 -2.68
C ARG A 419 25.68 -17.27 -3.36
N ILE A 420 26.14 -16.02 -3.22
CA ILE A 420 25.66 -14.88 -4.00
C ILE A 420 26.51 -14.83 -5.27
N TYR A 421 25.88 -14.83 -6.43
CA TYR A 421 26.53 -14.75 -7.73
C TYR A 421 26.83 -13.31 -8.11
N TYR A 422 25.80 -12.46 -8.03
CA TYR A 422 25.93 -11.02 -8.24
C TYR A 422 24.78 -10.26 -7.56
N THR A 423 24.91 -8.95 -7.53
CA THR A 423 23.95 -8.05 -6.89
C THR A 423 23.69 -6.88 -7.82
N THR A 424 22.44 -6.48 -7.97
CA THR A 424 22.04 -5.33 -8.78
C THR A 424 20.94 -4.52 -8.11
N GLN A 425 20.94 -3.22 -8.33
CA GLN A 425 19.83 -2.34 -7.92
C GLN A 425 18.85 -2.24 -9.09
N PHE A 426 17.65 -2.75 -8.92
CA PHE A 426 16.62 -2.77 -9.96
C PHE A 426 15.50 -1.74 -9.76
N SER A 427 15.45 -1.04 -8.62
CA SER A 427 14.53 0.08 -8.38
C SER A 427 15.22 1.15 -7.53
N THR A 428 14.80 2.40 -7.70
CA THR A 428 15.29 3.55 -6.94
C THR A 428 14.27 4.12 -5.97
N ARG A 429 12.97 3.83 -6.14
CA ARG A 429 11.88 4.46 -5.38
C ARG A 429 10.90 3.43 -4.81
N PRO A 430 11.19 2.81 -3.69
CA PRO A 430 12.43 2.80 -2.90
C PRO A 430 13.57 2.02 -3.57
N PRO A 431 14.84 2.22 -3.12
CA PRO A 431 15.96 1.39 -3.54
C PRO A 431 15.72 -0.08 -3.22
N LYS A 432 15.59 -0.89 -4.29
CA LYS A 432 15.45 -2.34 -4.19
C LYS A 432 16.68 -3.01 -4.80
N ILE A 433 17.32 -3.87 -4.04
CA ILE A 433 18.58 -4.52 -4.38
C ILE A 433 18.36 -6.03 -4.44
N ALA A 434 18.54 -6.60 -5.62
CA ALA A 434 18.46 -8.04 -5.84
C ALA A 434 19.80 -8.70 -5.53
N LEU A 435 19.78 -9.75 -4.71
CA LEU A 435 20.90 -10.68 -4.50
C LEU A 435 20.60 -11.94 -5.30
N VAL A 436 21.25 -12.11 -6.44
CA VAL A 436 21.11 -13.35 -7.23
C VAL A 436 21.98 -14.41 -6.62
N MET A 437 21.35 -15.52 -6.18
CA MET A 437 22.01 -16.56 -5.40
C MET A 437 21.46 -17.95 -5.69
N ASN A 438 22.18 -18.98 -5.25
CA ASN A 438 21.82 -20.38 -5.53
C ASN A 438 20.57 -20.86 -4.75
N LYS A 439 20.33 -20.38 -3.53
CA LYS A 439 19.23 -20.82 -2.67
C LYS A 439 18.60 -19.63 -1.93
N PRO A 440 17.78 -18.79 -2.61
CA PRO A 440 17.26 -17.54 -2.07
C PRO A 440 16.37 -17.75 -0.83
N ASN A 441 15.58 -18.83 -0.81
CA ASN A 441 14.65 -19.16 0.28
C ASN A 441 15.35 -19.51 1.60
N LEU A 442 16.65 -19.82 1.56
CA LEU A 442 17.43 -20.13 2.75
C LEU A 442 18.14 -18.90 3.34
N LEU A 443 18.08 -17.75 2.70
CA LEU A 443 18.67 -16.52 3.23
C LEU A 443 17.78 -15.93 4.33
N HIS A 444 18.17 -16.16 5.58
CA HIS A 444 17.43 -15.70 6.73
C HIS A 444 17.34 -14.17 6.79
N TYR A 445 16.20 -13.64 7.25
CA TYR A 445 15.94 -12.20 7.32
C TYR A 445 17.00 -11.42 8.13
N SER A 446 17.60 -12.02 9.18
CA SER A 446 18.67 -11.40 9.95
C SER A 446 19.91 -11.09 9.12
N TYR A 447 20.22 -11.93 8.13
CA TYR A 447 21.33 -11.69 7.22
C TYR A 447 20.98 -10.58 6.21
N LYS A 448 19.75 -10.54 5.68
CA LYS A 448 19.28 -9.44 4.86
C LYS A 448 19.40 -8.10 5.63
N ARG A 449 18.99 -8.08 6.90
CA ARG A 449 19.14 -6.90 7.77
C ARG A 449 20.60 -6.50 7.99
N TYR A 450 21.49 -7.47 8.16
CA TYR A 450 22.92 -7.21 8.23
C TYR A 450 23.42 -6.54 6.94
N LEU A 451 23.04 -7.04 5.77
CA LEU A 451 23.42 -6.45 4.48
C LEU A 451 22.87 -5.03 4.32
N VAL A 452 21.62 -4.77 4.71
CA VAL A 452 21.04 -3.42 4.70
C VAL A 452 21.84 -2.47 5.58
N ASN A 453 22.24 -2.88 6.79
CA ASN A 453 23.05 -2.07 7.68
C ASN A 453 24.45 -1.81 7.08
N PHE A 454 25.05 -2.83 6.46
CA PHE A 454 26.36 -2.72 5.83
C PHE A 454 26.33 -1.78 4.62
N LEU A 455 25.25 -1.82 3.80
CA LEU A 455 25.03 -0.90 2.69
C LEU A 455 24.90 0.53 3.19
N ARG A 456 24.20 0.77 4.32
CA ARG A 456 24.09 2.10 4.95
C ARG A 456 25.43 2.64 5.48
N GLU A 457 26.36 1.77 5.87
CA GLU A 457 27.72 2.17 6.28
C GLU A 457 28.56 2.66 5.08
N ARG A 458 28.24 2.22 3.86
CA ARG A 458 29.02 2.47 2.64
C ARG A 458 28.41 3.53 1.73
N PHE A 459 27.10 3.64 1.74
CA PHE A 459 26.34 4.56 0.90
C PHE A 459 25.45 5.44 1.75
N ASN A 460 25.25 6.69 1.32
CA ASN A 460 24.35 7.60 2.02
C ASN A 460 22.89 7.25 1.69
N PHE A 461 22.24 6.49 2.56
CA PHE A 461 20.82 6.17 2.52
C PHE A 461 20.07 6.76 3.72
N GLU A 462 20.55 7.88 4.26
CA GLU A 462 19.80 8.58 5.31
C GLU A 462 18.41 8.96 4.80
N GLY A 463 17.39 8.73 5.61
CA GLY A 463 16.00 8.99 5.28
C GLY A 463 15.37 8.06 4.25
N THR A 464 16.08 7.06 3.76
CA THR A 464 15.66 6.19 2.65
C THR A 464 15.54 4.75 3.11
N PRO A 465 14.37 4.08 2.92
CA PRO A 465 14.25 2.64 3.12
C PRO A 465 15.06 1.88 2.04
N ILE A 466 15.59 0.72 2.39
CA ILE A 466 16.32 -0.15 1.47
C ILE A 466 15.72 -1.55 1.57
N HIS A 467 15.38 -2.13 0.43
CA HIS A 467 14.91 -3.50 0.35
C HIS A 467 15.97 -4.39 -0.30
N VAL A 468 16.36 -5.47 0.41
CA VAL A 468 17.28 -6.49 -0.10
C VAL A 468 16.49 -7.76 -0.35
N ILE A 469 16.43 -8.17 -1.61
CA ILE A 469 15.60 -9.27 -2.09
C ILE A 469 16.52 -10.37 -2.62
N ALA A 470 16.40 -11.57 -2.06
CA ALA A 470 17.13 -12.73 -2.55
C ALA A 470 16.39 -13.39 -3.72
N ARG A 471 17.08 -13.71 -4.82
CA ARG A 471 16.53 -14.30 -6.06
C ARG A 471 17.34 -15.47 -6.56
N GLY A 472 16.68 -16.42 -7.21
CA GLY A 472 17.31 -17.42 -8.05
C GLY A 472 17.79 -16.85 -9.39
N LYS A 473 18.65 -17.58 -10.08
CA LYS A 473 19.21 -17.14 -11.40
C LYS A 473 18.14 -16.96 -12.48
N ASN A 474 17.03 -17.71 -12.40
CA ASN A 474 15.97 -17.76 -13.42
C ASN A 474 14.65 -17.10 -13.00
N ASP A 475 14.60 -16.43 -11.84
CA ASP A 475 13.39 -15.79 -11.36
C ASP A 475 13.06 -14.55 -12.22
N LYS A 476 11.84 -14.48 -12.78
CA LYS A 476 11.42 -13.35 -13.60
C LYS A 476 11.11 -12.10 -12.73
N MET A 477 11.41 -10.92 -13.26
CA MET A 477 10.95 -9.66 -12.66
C MET A 477 9.42 -9.62 -12.68
N GLY A 478 8.78 -9.56 -11.53
CA GLY A 478 7.31 -9.50 -11.40
C GLY A 478 6.71 -10.44 -10.37
N ASP A 479 7.40 -11.53 -10.03
CA ASP A 479 6.89 -12.51 -9.07
C ASP A 479 7.09 -12.11 -7.59
N GLU A 480 7.64 -10.93 -7.32
CA GLU A 480 8.19 -10.56 -6.00
C GLU A 480 7.37 -9.57 -5.19
N GLU A 481 6.38 -8.94 -5.76
CA GLU A 481 5.55 -7.98 -5.03
C GLU A 481 4.76 -8.63 -3.86
N TYR A 482 4.83 -9.97 -3.76
CA TYR A 482 4.01 -10.76 -2.84
C TYR A 482 4.79 -11.56 -1.79
N LEU A 483 6.14 -11.59 -1.83
CA LEU A 483 6.96 -12.44 -0.93
C LEU A 483 7.54 -11.72 0.30
N GLU A 484 7.32 -10.41 0.46
CA GLU A 484 7.78 -9.63 1.64
C GLU A 484 6.60 -8.96 2.38
N ARG A 485 5.68 -9.76 2.89
CA ARG A 485 4.74 -9.33 3.95
C ARG A 485 4.68 -10.36 5.06
#